data_fffdaf278bda68c4c8db8d62b2130333
#
_entry.id   fffdaf278bda68c4c8db8d62b2130333
#
_cell.length_a   1.000
_cell.length_b   1.000
_cell.length_c   1.000
_cell.angle_alpha   90.00
_cell.angle_beta   90.00
_cell.angle_gamma   90.00
#
_symmetry.space_group_name_H-M   'P 1'
#
loop_
_entity.id
_entity.type
_entity.pdbx_description
1 polymer ?
#
loop_
_entity_poly.entity_id
_entity_poly.type
_entity_poly.pdbx_seq_one_letter_code
_entity_poly.pdbx_strand_id
1 'polypeptide(L)' 'DQLVARLKKSFEYCGTIIAAMNEAALGDSVPFFGGRKATRARAVIALAQDWADHYAQAAMYLRLNGILPPSARPRP' A
#
# COMPACT_ATOMS: atom_id res chain seq x y z
N ASP A 1 -12.67 16.50 2.88
CA ASP A 1 -11.51 16.62 3.76
C ASP A 1 -10.23 16.48 2.95
N GLN A 2 -9.30 17.40 3.19
CA GLN A 2 -8.02 17.46 2.45
C GLN A 2 -7.14 16.25 2.68
N LEU A 3 -7.15 15.68 3.88
CA LEU A 3 -6.34 14.49 4.20
C LEU A 3 -6.83 13.27 3.42
N VAL A 4 -8.14 13.08 3.37
CA VAL A 4 -8.74 11.99 2.60
C VAL A 4 -8.45 12.15 1.10
N ALA A 5 -8.57 13.38 0.59
CA ALA A 5 -8.27 13.67 -0.82
C ALA A 5 -6.80 13.39 -1.16
N ARG A 6 -5.87 13.77 -0.28
CA ARG A 6 -4.44 13.47 -0.46
C ARG A 6 -4.16 11.98 -0.44
N LEU A 7 -4.81 11.26 0.46
CA LEU A 7 -4.66 9.80 0.56
C LEU A 7 -5.14 9.12 -0.73
N LYS A 8 -6.31 9.51 -1.23
CA LYS A 8 -6.83 8.99 -2.50
C LYS A 8 -5.89 9.26 -3.67
N LYS A 9 -5.36 10.49 -3.76
CA LYS A 9 -4.37 10.84 -4.80
C LYS A 9 -3.11 10.01 -4.71
N SER A 10 -2.63 9.71 -3.50
CA SER A 10 -1.44 8.87 -3.34
C SER A 10 -1.68 7.45 -3.82
N PHE A 11 -2.85 6.88 -3.56
CA PHE A 11 -3.22 5.56 -4.08
C PHE A 11 -3.34 5.54 -5.60
N GLU A 12 -3.96 6.56 -6.19
CA GLU A 12 -4.04 6.70 -7.64
C GLU A 12 -2.65 6.79 -8.28
N TYR A 13 -1.77 7.59 -7.69
CA TYR A 13 -0.38 7.74 -8.14
C TYR A 13 0.37 6.42 -8.11
N CYS A 14 0.32 5.71 -6.98
CA CYS A 14 0.97 4.40 -6.85
C CYS A 14 0.38 3.37 -7.81
N GLY A 15 -0.93 3.36 -8.00
CA GLY A 15 -1.60 2.47 -8.94
C GLY A 15 -1.15 2.71 -10.37
N THR A 16 -0.99 3.97 -10.76
CA THR A 16 -0.49 4.34 -12.09
C THR A 16 0.93 3.83 -12.32
N ILE A 17 1.81 4.00 -11.34
CA ILE A 17 3.20 3.55 -11.42
C ILE A 17 3.27 2.03 -11.51
N ILE A 18 2.53 1.33 -10.68
CA ILE A 18 2.51 -0.14 -10.66
C ILE A 18 1.97 -0.69 -11.98
N ALA A 19 0.90 -0.11 -12.51
CA ALA A 19 0.31 -0.53 -13.79
C ALA A 19 1.26 -0.33 -14.97
N ALA A 20 2.10 0.70 -14.93
CA ALA A 20 3.08 1.00 -15.97
C ALA A 20 4.39 0.22 -15.80
N MET A 21 4.54 -0.55 -14.74
CA MET A 21 5.79 -1.25 -14.45
C MET A 21 6.01 -2.40 -15.42
N ASN A 22 7.23 -2.47 -15.97
CA ASN A 22 7.64 -3.55 -16.87
C ASN A 22 8.24 -4.70 -16.06
N GLU A 23 7.81 -5.92 -16.32
CA GLU A 23 8.36 -7.12 -15.68
C GLU A 23 9.88 -7.22 -15.82
N ALA A 24 10.42 -6.82 -16.97
CA ALA A 24 11.87 -6.83 -17.20
C ALA A 24 12.63 -5.91 -16.23
N ALA A 25 11.97 -4.89 -15.65
CA ALA A 25 12.58 -3.96 -14.71
C ALA A 25 12.51 -4.43 -13.25
N LEU A 26 11.85 -5.56 -12.97
CA LEU A 26 11.67 -6.05 -11.60
C LEU A 26 12.97 -6.44 -10.90
N GLY A 27 14.00 -6.82 -11.68
CA GLY A 27 15.32 -7.15 -11.15
C GLY A 27 16.23 -5.93 -10.93
N ASP A 28 15.81 -4.73 -11.35
CA ASP A 28 16.62 -3.53 -11.23
C ASP A 28 16.83 -3.15 -9.78
N SER A 29 18.04 -2.65 -9.49
CA SER A 29 18.37 -2.13 -8.15
C SER A 29 17.74 -0.74 -7.96
N VAL A 30 17.01 -0.58 -6.86
CA VAL A 30 16.36 0.68 -6.51
C VAL A 30 16.73 1.07 -5.08
N PRO A 31 16.66 2.36 -4.72
CA PRO A 31 16.80 2.79 -3.34
C PRO A 31 15.78 2.11 -2.44
N PHE A 32 16.20 1.76 -1.24
CA PHE A 32 15.36 1.08 -0.26
C PHE A 32 15.60 1.71 1.12
N PHE A 33 14.88 1.25 2.13
CA PHE A 33 14.94 1.82 3.47
C PHE A 33 16.37 1.76 4.05
N GLY A 34 16.72 2.78 4.85
CA GLY A 34 17.98 2.84 5.57
C GLY A 34 19.21 3.02 4.68
N GLY A 35 19.05 3.67 3.53
CA GLY A 35 20.15 3.88 2.59
C GLY A 35 20.60 2.63 1.84
N ARG A 36 19.85 1.55 1.96
CA ARG A 36 20.12 0.28 1.28
C ARG A 36 19.60 0.31 -0.15
N LYS A 37 19.95 -0.72 -0.90
CA LYS A 37 19.37 -1.00 -2.21
C LYS A 37 18.70 -2.36 -2.18
N ALA A 38 17.67 -2.52 -2.99
CA ALA A 38 16.96 -3.78 -3.16
C ALA A 38 16.52 -3.90 -4.62
N THR A 39 16.05 -5.07 -5.01
CA THR A 39 15.39 -5.22 -6.31
C THR A 39 14.07 -4.47 -6.31
N ARG A 40 13.64 -4.01 -7.47
CA ARG A 40 12.32 -3.38 -7.63
C ARG A 40 11.20 -4.33 -7.18
N ALA A 41 11.30 -5.60 -7.48
CA ALA A 41 10.34 -6.61 -7.03
C ALA A 41 10.22 -6.63 -5.51
N ARG A 42 11.34 -6.64 -4.80
CA ARG A 42 11.35 -6.61 -3.33
C ARG A 42 10.71 -5.32 -2.80
N ALA A 43 10.98 -4.20 -3.42
CA ALA A 43 10.39 -2.91 -3.01
C ALA A 43 8.87 -2.92 -3.16
N VAL A 44 8.34 -3.49 -4.24
CA VAL A 44 6.89 -3.62 -4.47
C VAL A 44 6.25 -4.54 -3.43
N ILE A 45 6.88 -5.68 -3.14
CA ILE A 45 6.40 -6.61 -2.11
C ILE A 45 6.40 -5.95 -0.73
N ALA A 46 7.46 -5.21 -0.40
CA ALA A 46 7.55 -4.48 0.87
C ALA A 46 6.44 -3.43 0.99
N LEU A 47 6.10 -2.74 -0.09
CA LEU A 47 5.00 -1.78 -0.11
C LEU A 47 3.66 -2.46 0.18
N ALA A 48 3.40 -3.61 -0.46
CA ALA A 48 2.18 -4.37 -0.23
C ALA A 48 2.07 -4.86 1.22
N GLN A 49 3.18 -5.34 1.79
CA GLN A 49 3.24 -5.76 3.19
C GLN A 49 2.98 -4.60 4.15
N ASP A 50 3.56 -3.44 3.88
CA ASP A 50 3.38 -2.24 4.68
C ASP A 50 1.91 -1.79 4.67
N TRP A 51 1.28 -1.77 3.52
CA TRP A 51 -0.14 -1.44 3.39
C TRP A 51 -1.04 -2.43 4.14
N ALA A 52 -0.74 -3.72 4.06
CA ALA A 52 -1.50 -4.75 4.77
C ALA A 52 -1.39 -4.55 6.28
N ASP A 53 -0.19 -4.22 6.79
CA ASP A 53 0.05 -3.96 8.20
C ASP A 53 -0.74 -2.73 8.67
N HIS A 54 -0.65 -1.63 7.96
CA HIS A 54 -1.40 -0.41 8.29
C HIS A 54 -2.91 -0.62 8.22
N TYR A 55 -3.39 -1.35 7.22
CA TYR A 55 -4.80 -1.69 7.13
C TYR A 55 -5.26 -2.52 8.33
N ALA A 56 -4.50 -3.52 8.72
CA ALA A 56 -4.83 -4.38 9.86
C ALA A 56 -4.91 -3.57 11.16
N GLN A 57 -3.98 -2.65 11.38
CA GLN A 57 -3.99 -1.76 12.53
C GLN A 57 -5.23 -0.86 12.54
N ALA A 58 -5.52 -0.21 11.42
CA ALA A 58 -6.70 0.64 11.28
C ALA A 58 -8.00 -0.17 11.49
N ALA A 59 -8.06 -1.39 10.96
CA ALA A 59 -9.21 -2.28 11.14
C ALA A 59 -9.45 -2.63 12.60
N MET A 60 -8.38 -2.85 13.38
CA MET A 60 -8.48 -3.08 14.82
C MET A 60 -9.08 -1.87 15.55
N TYR A 61 -8.62 -0.66 15.24
CA TYR A 61 -9.18 0.56 15.83
C TYR A 61 -10.65 0.75 15.48
N LEU A 62 -11.05 0.45 14.26
CA LEU A 62 -12.46 0.48 13.88
C LEU A 62 -13.29 -0.49 14.72
N ARG A 63 -12.83 -1.74 14.87
CA ARG A 63 -13.53 -2.76 15.67
C ARG A 63 -13.64 -2.35 17.14
N LEU A 64 -12.61 -1.74 17.71
CA LEU A 64 -12.64 -1.24 19.08
C LEU A 64 -13.72 -0.15 19.27
N ASN A 65 -14.11 0.52 18.21
CA ASN A 65 -15.16 1.53 18.20
C ASN A 65 -16.51 1.00 17.68
N GLY A 66 -16.67 -0.32 17.58
CA GLY A 66 -17.91 -0.94 17.13
C GLY A 66 -18.19 -0.79 15.63
N ILE A 67 -17.19 -0.45 14.85
CA ILE A 67 -17.31 -0.21 13.40
C ILE A 67 -16.67 -1.38 12.65
N LEU A 68 -17.42 -1.97 11.71
CA LEU A 68 -16.87 -3.02 10.85
C LEU A 68 -15.91 -2.41 9.81
N PRO A 69 -14.67 -2.92 9.71
CA PRO A 69 -13.77 -2.50 8.66
C PRO A 69 -14.29 -2.97 7.28
N PRO A 70 -13.85 -2.33 6.19
CA PRO A 70 -14.37 -2.64 4.85
C PRO A 70 -14.29 -4.13 4.47
N SER A 71 -13.23 -4.82 4.86
CA SER A 71 -13.05 -6.24 4.57
C SER A 71 -14.03 -7.17 5.30
N ALA A 72 -14.65 -6.68 6.37
CA ALA A 72 -15.63 -7.45 7.17
C ALA A 72 -17.08 -7.12 6.83
N ARG A 73 -17.30 -6.13 5.96
CA ARG A 73 -18.65 -5.75 5.54
C ARG A 73 -19.20 -6.72 4.51
N PRO A 74 -20.52 -7.00 4.53
CA PRO A 74 -21.13 -7.80 3.47
C PRO A 74 -20.88 -7.16 2.10
N ARG A 75 -20.58 -7.98 1.12
CA ARG A 75 -20.45 -7.50 -0.26
C ARG A 75 -21.84 -7.36 -0.88
N PRO A 76 -22.03 -6.32 -1.71
CA PRO A 76 -23.30 -6.16 -2.41
C PRO A 76 -23.52 -7.26 -3.46
#